data_1174e34e383820919866710744199b50
#
_entry.id   1174e34e383820919866710744199b50
#
_cell.length_a   1.000
_cell.length_b   1.000
_cell.length_c   1.000
_cell.angle_alpha   90.00
_cell.angle_beta   90.00
_cell.angle_gamma   90.00
#
_symmetry.space_group_name_H-M   'P 1'
#
loop_
_entity.id
_entity.type
_entity.pdbx_description
1 polymer ?
#
loop_
_entity_poly.entity_id
_entity_poly.type
_entity_poly.pdbx_seq_one_letter_code
_entity_poly.pdbx_strand_id
1 'polypeptide(L)'
;IPRAALTAGQIAGTAEFFSFGTNDLTQTTYGISRDDAETGFLVHYLQTHLLKDNPFTSIDPEGVGRLMKIAIDEGKTARSGLEIGVCGEHGGDPKSISLCHELGVDYVSCSPFRVPIARLAAAHAALEQD
;
A
#
# COMPACT_ATOMS: atom_id res chain seq x y z
N ILE A 1 0.11 -3.26 -10.43
CA ILE A 1 -0.55 -4.57 -10.61
C ILE A 1 0.34 -5.69 -10.07
N PRO A 2 -0.21 -6.87 -9.69
CA PRO A 2 0.57 -7.97 -9.12
C PRO A 2 1.74 -8.42 -9.99
N ARG A 3 1.57 -8.46 -11.32
CA ARG A 3 2.66 -8.82 -12.23
C ARG A 3 3.86 -7.87 -12.10
N ALA A 4 3.62 -6.56 -11.98
CA ALA A 4 4.70 -5.59 -11.82
C ALA A 4 5.42 -5.80 -10.47
N ALA A 5 4.68 -6.10 -9.40
CA ALA A 5 5.27 -6.41 -8.10
C ALA A 5 6.17 -7.66 -8.16
N LEU A 6 5.71 -8.72 -8.84
CA LEU A 6 6.45 -9.97 -9.00
C LEU A 6 7.64 -9.88 -9.97
N THR A 7 7.79 -8.82 -10.72
CA THR A 7 8.91 -8.59 -11.64
C THR A 7 9.68 -7.31 -11.31
N ALA A 8 9.56 -6.84 -10.08
CA ALA A 8 10.09 -5.56 -9.62
C ALA A 8 11.61 -5.46 -9.78
N GLY A 9 12.34 -6.54 -9.51
CA GLY A 9 13.78 -6.58 -9.69
C GLY A 9 14.22 -6.30 -11.13
N GLN A 10 13.48 -6.80 -12.12
CA GLN A 10 13.74 -6.50 -13.54
C GLN A 10 13.45 -5.04 -13.87
N ILE A 11 12.34 -4.50 -13.33
CA ILE A 11 11.93 -3.10 -13.56
C ILE A 11 12.94 -2.14 -12.92
N ALA A 12 13.45 -2.45 -11.74
CA ALA A 12 14.43 -1.64 -11.02
C ALA A 12 15.76 -1.47 -11.77
N GLY A 13 16.08 -2.39 -12.69
CA GLY A 13 17.24 -2.24 -13.57
C GLY A 13 17.19 -0.97 -14.42
N THR A 14 16.01 -0.44 -14.70
CA THR A 14 15.81 0.78 -15.52
C THR A 14 15.18 1.91 -14.72
N ALA A 15 14.27 1.61 -13.75
CA ALA A 15 13.56 2.61 -12.97
C ALA A 15 14.46 3.24 -11.91
N GLU A 16 14.30 4.53 -11.66
CA GLU A 16 15.02 5.28 -10.63
C GLU A 16 14.27 5.33 -9.30
N PHE A 17 12.95 5.17 -9.35
CA PHE A 17 12.08 5.07 -8.19
C PHE A 17 10.87 4.19 -8.49
N PHE A 18 10.20 3.71 -7.43
CA PHE A 18 8.90 3.07 -7.52
C PHE A 18 7.84 3.90 -6.80
N SER A 19 6.61 3.84 -7.32
CA SER A 19 5.45 4.37 -6.63
C SER A 19 4.29 3.38 -6.74
N PHE A 20 3.82 2.89 -5.59
CA PHE A 20 2.70 1.96 -5.55
C PHE A 20 1.37 2.70 -5.71
N GLY A 21 0.65 2.44 -6.81
CA GLY A 21 -0.76 2.74 -6.96
C GLY A 21 -1.58 1.71 -6.18
N THR A 22 -1.73 1.91 -4.88
CA THR A 22 -2.28 0.89 -3.98
C THR A 22 -3.75 0.58 -4.25
N ASN A 23 -4.53 1.52 -4.80
CA ASN A 23 -5.89 1.25 -5.23
C ASN A 23 -5.93 0.22 -6.36
N ASP A 24 -5.10 0.40 -7.40
CA ASP A 24 -5.04 -0.53 -8.53
C ASP A 24 -4.45 -1.88 -8.11
N LEU A 25 -3.46 -1.87 -7.24
CA LEU A 25 -2.89 -3.11 -6.71
C LEU A 25 -3.94 -3.88 -5.90
N THR A 26 -4.74 -3.20 -5.09
CA THR A 26 -5.85 -3.81 -4.34
C THR A 26 -6.90 -4.40 -5.28
N GLN A 27 -7.39 -3.62 -6.26
CA GLN A 27 -8.38 -4.09 -7.24
C GLN A 27 -7.93 -5.36 -7.95
N THR A 28 -6.69 -5.37 -8.42
CA THR A 28 -6.15 -6.48 -9.20
C THR A 28 -5.75 -7.69 -8.35
N THR A 29 -5.40 -7.48 -7.09
CA THR A 29 -5.11 -8.57 -6.14
C THR A 29 -6.39 -9.29 -5.70
N TYR A 30 -7.45 -8.54 -5.39
CA TYR A 30 -8.76 -9.10 -5.05
C TYR A 30 -9.55 -9.54 -6.28
N GLY A 31 -9.22 -9.06 -7.48
CA GLY A 31 -9.99 -9.30 -8.71
C GLY A 31 -11.36 -8.62 -8.69
N ILE A 32 -11.46 -7.45 -8.07
CA ILE A 32 -12.71 -6.68 -7.93
C ILE A 32 -12.51 -5.23 -8.38
N SER A 33 -13.58 -4.65 -8.96
CA SER A 33 -13.66 -3.21 -9.20
C SER A 33 -14.01 -2.49 -7.91
N ARG A 34 -13.31 -1.40 -7.59
CA ARG A 34 -13.59 -0.57 -6.41
C ARG A 34 -15.04 -0.05 -6.46
N ASP A 35 -15.41 0.57 -7.57
CA ASP A 35 -16.71 1.25 -7.71
C ASP A 35 -17.87 0.25 -7.59
N ASP A 36 -17.74 -0.92 -8.20
CA ASP A 36 -18.76 -1.97 -8.12
C ASP A 36 -18.83 -2.59 -6.71
N ALA A 37 -17.69 -2.79 -6.07
CA ALA A 37 -17.63 -3.37 -4.74
C ALA A 37 -18.21 -2.42 -3.67
N GLU A 38 -17.80 -1.16 -3.67
CA GLU A 38 -18.23 -0.16 -2.67
C GLU A 38 -19.71 0.19 -2.79
N THR A 39 -20.29 0.15 -3.99
CA THR A 39 -21.72 0.35 -4.21
C THR A 39 -22.54 -0.95 -4.08
N GLY A 40 -21.88 -2.10 -4.02
CA GLY A 40 -22.50 -3.42 -4.02
C GLY A 40 -22.22 -4.24 -2.76
N PHE A 41 -21.52 -5.36 -2.94
CA PHE A 41 -21.36 -6.39 -1.91
C PHE A 41 -20.45 -6.02 -0.74
N LEU A 42 -19.55 -5.06 -0.89
CA LEU A 42 -18.53 -4.74 0.12
C LEU A 42 -19.15 -4.28 1.44
N VAL A 43 -20.24 -3.50 1.38
CA VAL A 43 -20.98 -3.06 2.57
C VAL A 43 -21.49 -4.27 3.37
N HIS A 44 -22.04 -5.28 2.68
CA HIS A 44 -22.51 -6.52 3.32
C HIS A 44 -21.35 -7.30 3.94
N TYR A 45 -20.21 -7.41 3.26
CA TYR A 45 -19.03 -8.13 3.76
C TYR A 45 -18.45 -7.50 5.03
N LEU A 46 -18.46 -6.17 5.11
CA LEU A 46 -18.04 -5.44 6.31
C LEU A 46 -19.04 -5.63 7.47
N GLN A 47 -20.34 -5.52 7.19
CA GLN A 47 -21.40 -5.71 8.22
C GLN A 47 -21.43 -7.12 8.79
N THR A 48 -21.14 -8.13 7.99
CA THR A 48 -21.11 -9.53 8.39
C THR A 48 -19.73 -10.01 8.87
N HIS A 49 -18.75 -9.08 8.95
CA HIS A 49 -17.39 -9.38 9.34
C HIS A 49 -16.66 -10.43 8.47
N LEU A 50 -17.09 -10.61 7.23
CA LEU A 50 -16.35 -11.39 6.23
C LEU A 50 -15.04 -10.70 5.86
N LEU A 51 -15.04 -9.37 5.83
CA LEU A 51 -13.84 -8.55 5.78
C LEU A 51 -13.75 -7.72 7.06
N LYS A 52 -12.56 -7.63 7.61
CA LYS A 52 -12.30 -6.86 8.83
C LYS A 52 -12.34 -5.35 8.56
N ASP A 53 -11.70 -4.94 7.49
CA ASP A 53 -11.58 -3.54 7.06
C ASP A 53 -11.94 -3.44 5.56
N ASN A 54 -12.33 -2.25 5.12
CA ASN A 54 -12.47 -1.95 3.69
C ASN A 54 -11.07 -1.92 3.04
N PRO A 55 -10.77 -2.83 2.08
CA PRO A 55 -9.44 -2.92 1.48
C PRO A 55 -9.05 -1.69 0.64
N PHE A 56 -10.01 -0.83 0.32
CA PHE A 56 -9.76 0.46 -0.36
C PHE A 56 -9.51 1.62 0.62
N THR A 57 -9.75 1.40 1.91
CA THR A 57 -9.44 2.37 2.98
C THR A 57 -8.13 2.01 3.67
N SER A 58 -7.97 0.75 4.07
CA SER A 58 -6.75 0.25 4.71
C SER A 58 -6.14 -0.87 3.87
N ILE A 59 -4.82 -0.83 3.66
CA ILE A 59 -4.11 -1.85 2.88
C ILE A 59 -4.28 -3.21 3.57
N ASP A 60 -4.64 -4.22 2.79
CA ASP A 60 -4.62 -5.61 3.20
C ASP A 60 -3.17 -6.09 3.39
N PRO A 61 -2.74 -6.41 4.61
CA PRO A 61 -1.36 -6.79 4.86
C PRO A 61 -1.01 -8.18 4.31
N GLU A 62 -1.98 -9.10 4.24
CA GLU A 62 -1.74 -10.49 3.89
C GLU A 62 -1.60 -10.73 2.38
N GLY A 63 -2.32 -9.99 1.55
CA GLY A 63 -2.24 -10.09 0.09
C GLY A 63 -1.47 -8.94 -0.51
N VAL A 64 -2.03 -7.72 -0.45
CA VAL A 64 -1.44 -6.52 -1.06
C VAL A 64 -0.11 -6.16 -0.40
N GLY A 65 -0.03 -6.19 0.94
CA GLY A 65 1.19 -5.94 1.69
C GLY A 65 2.32 -6.91 1.33
N ARG A 66 2.00 -8.20 1.16
CA ARG A 66 2.99 -9.19 0.71
C ARG A 66 3.50 -8.92 -0.70
N LEU A 67 2.65 -8.52 -1.63
CA LEU A 67 3.10 -8.12 -2.98
C LEU A 67 3.99 -6.88 -2.94
N MET A 68 3.64 -5.90 -2.10
CA MET A 68 4.48 -4.72 -1.87
C MET A 68 5.84 -5.13 -1.31
N LYS A 69 5.87 -6.02 -0.31
CA LYS A 69 7.13 -6.51 0.26
C LYS A 69 8.02 -7.19 -0.77
N ILE A 70 7.48 -8.07 -1.59
CA ILE A 70 8.23 -8.73 -2.68
C ILE A 70 8.84 -7.67 -3.61
N ALA A 71 8.03 -6.68 -4.03
CA ALA A 71 8.51 -5.64 -4.93
C ALA A 71 9.59 -4.74 -4.30
N ILE A 72 9.48 -4.43 -3.01
CA ILE A 72 10.45 -3.65 -2.26
C ILE A 72 11.78 -4.42 -2.14
N ASP A 73 11.71 -5.66 -1.68
CA ASP A 73 12.89 -6.51 -1.46
C ASP A 73 13.65 -6.75 -2.77
N GLU A 74 12.95 -7.14 -3.84
CA GLU A 74 13.56 -7.37 -5.16
C GLU A 74 14.06 -6.06 -5.80
N GLY A 75 13.30 -4.99 -5.68
CA GLY A 75 13.66 -3.68 -6.21
C GLY A 75 14.93 -3.13 -5.55
N LYS A 76 14.99 -3.10 -4.22
CA LYS A 76 16.15 -2.64 -3.45
C LYS A 76 17.37 -3.55 -3.62
N THR A 77 17.16 -4.85 -3.84
CA THR A 77 18.24 -5.78 -4.17
C THR A 77 18.85 -5.48 -5.53
N ALA A 78 18.03 -5.20 -6.54
CA ALA A 78 18.49 -4.89 -7.88
C ALA A 78 19.10 -3.47 -7.98
N ARG A 79 18.61 -2.52 -7.18
CA ARG A 79 19.10 -1.13 -7.12
C ARG A 79 19.08 -0.64 -5.67
N SER A 80 20.24 -0.57 -5.03
CA SER A 80 20.41 -0.21 -3.61
C SER A 80 19.93 1.21 -3.25
N GLY A 81 19.85 2.13 -4.18
CA GLY A 81 19.35 3.50 -3.98
C GLY A 81 17.93 3.72 -4.48
N LEU A 82 17.16 2.66 -4.73
CA LEU A 82 15.79 2.78 -5.22
C LEU A 82 14.90 3.43 -4.16
N GLU A 83 14.34 4.59 -4.50
CA GLU A 83 13.35 5.28 -3.69
C GLU A 83 11.96 4.66 -3.93
N ILE A 84 11.22 4.39 -2.87
CA ILE A 84 9.92 3.71 -2.95
C ILE A 84 8.86 4.52 -2.22
N GLY A 85 7.81 4.87 -2.93
CA GLY A 85 6.68 5.61 -2.40
C GLY A 85 5.34 4.91 -2.58
N VAL A 86 4.34 5.46 -1.92
CA VAL A 86 2.93 5.09 -2.08
C VAL A 86 2.15 6.31 -2.52
N CYS A 87 1.39 6.17 -3.60
CA CYS A 87 0.39 7.13 -4.02
C CYS A 87 -0.99 6.45 -4.05
N GLY A 88 -1.95 7.08 -3.45
CA GLY A 88 -3.30 6.54 -3.33
C GLY A 88 -3.92 6.93 -2.00
N GLU A 89 -5.18 6.58 -1.79
CA GLU A 89 -5.90 6.99 -0.59
C GLU A 89 -5.37 6.37 0.70
N HIS A 90 -4.76 5.21 0.59
CA HIS A 90 -4.09 4.53 1.70
C HIS A 90 -2.97 5.35 2.35
N GLY A 91 -2.33 6.26 1.59
CA GLY A 91 -1.30 7.16 2.13
C GLY A 91 -1.80 8.15 3.20
N GLY A 92 -3.11 8.26 3.40
CA GLY A 92 -3.73 9.06 4.46
C GLY A 92 -4.34 8.22 5.60
N ASP A 93 -4.26 6.89 5.53
CA ASP A 93 -4.80 5.99 6.53
C ASP A 93 -3.72 5.55 7.54
N PRO A 94 -3.92 5.75 8.86
CA PRO A 94 -2.92 5.43 9.87
C PRO A 94 -2.45 3.96 9.87
N LYS A 95 -3.35 2.99 9.67
CA LYS A 95 -2.99 1.57 9.61
C LYS A 95 -2.09 1.27 8.41
N SER A 96 -2.44 1.83 7.26
CA SER A 96 -1.66 1.70 6.03
C SER A 96 -0.29 2.35 6.13
N ILE A 97 -0.20 3.50 6.82
CA ILE A 97 1.08 4.19 7.05
C ILE A 97 1.99 3.36 7.97
N SER A 98 1.45 2.76 9.03
CA SER A 98 2.21 1.84 9.89
C SER A 98 2.76 0.66 9.09
N LEU A 99 1.92 0.01 8.27
CA LEU A 99 2.36 -1.06 7.38
C LEU A 99 3.43 -0.59 6.39
N CYS A 100 3.26 0.58 5.77
CA CYS A 100 4.25 1.15 4.86
C CYS A 100 5.61 1.38 5.56
N HIS A 101 5.58 1.85 6.81
CA HIS A 101 6.78 2.01 7.62
C HIS A 101 7.47 0.66 7.88
N GLU A 102 6.73 -0.36 8.31
CA GLU A 102 7.24 -1.72 8.51
C GLU A 102 7.85 -2.34 7.25
N LEU A 103 7.26 -2.06 6.09
CA LEU A 103 7.75 -2.53 4.79
C LEU A 103 8.98 -1.76 4.27
N GLY A 104 9.35 -0.64 4.89
CA GLY A 104 10.47 0.18 4.47
C GLY A 104 10.20 1.04 3.24
N VAL A 105 8.97 1.53 3.11
CA VAL A 105 8.56 2.55 2.14
C VAL A 105 9.18 3.90 2.56
N ASP A 106 9.75 4.63 1.61
CA ASP A 106 10.50 5.86 1.89
C ASP A 106 9.57 7.07 2.06
N TYR A 107 8.44 7.11 1.34
CA TYR A 107 7.45 8.18 1.48
C TYR A 107 6.03 7.72 1.15
N VAL A 108 5.05 8.43 1.70
CA VAL A 108 3.64 8.32 1.31
C VAL A 108 3.13 9.68 0.84
N SER A 109 2.26 9.68 -0.17
CA SER A 109 1.52 10.87 -0.57
C SER A 109 0.04 10.72 -0.21
N CYS A 110 -0.59 11.82 0.17
CA CYS A 110 -2.00 11.87 0.51
C CYS A 110 -2.59 13.23 0.15
N SER A 111 -3.92 13.35 0.22
CA SER A 111 -4.56 14.64 0.04
C SER A 111 -4.09 15.66 1.09
N PRO A 112 -4.05 16.98 0.79
CA PRO A 112 -3.56 18.00 1.71
C PRO A 112 -4.23 17.97 3.09
N PHE A 113 -5.53 17.69 3.14
CA PHE A 113 -6.28 17.62 4.40
C PHE A 113 -5.89 16.44 5.30
N ARG A 114 -5.27 15.40 4.74
CA ARG A 114 -4.79 14.22 5.47
C ARG A 114 -3.34 14.31 5.93
N VAL A 115 -2.59 15.31 5.46
CA VAL A 115 -1.17 15.45 5.81
C VAL A 115 -0.93 15.50 7.33
N PRO A 116 -1.69 16.25 8.14
CA PRO A 116 -1.48 16.25 9.60
C PRO A 116 -1.64 14.86 10.23
N ILE A 117 -2.67 14.12 9.80
CA ILE A 117 -2.93 12.74 10.27
C ILE A 117 -1.81 11.80 9.82
N ALA A 118 -1.40 11.89 8.55
CA ALA A 118 -0.34 11.06 8.00
C ALA A 118 1.00 11.28 8.72
N ARG A 119 1.36 12.53 9.01
CA ARG A 119 2.57 12.85 9.78
C ARG A 119 2.54 12.30 11.19
N LEU A 120 1.39 12.40 11.85
CA LEU A 120 1.22 11.85 13.20
C LEU A 120 1.31 10.32 13.19
N ALA A 121 0.66 9.66 12.24
CA ALA A 121 0.72 8.20 12.09
C ALA A 121 2.16 7.72 11.80
N ALA A 122 2.90 8.42 10.93
CA ALA A 122 4.29 8.10 10.66
C ALA A 122 5.19 8.27 11.90
N ALA A 123 4.95 9.30 12.71
CA ALA A 123 5.66 9.50 13.97
C ALA A 123 5.36 8.38 14.99
N HIS A 124 4.10 7.96 15.10
CA HIS A 124 3.73 6.83 15.95
C HIS A 124 4.42 5.54 15.50
N ALA A 125 4.35 5.22 14.20
CA ALA A 125 5.00 4.03 13.66
C ALA A 125 6.52 4.00 13.94
N ALA A 126 7.19 5.15 13.85
CA ALA A 126 8.61 5.25 14.17
C ALA A 126 8.91 5.01 15.67
N LEU A 127 8.04 5.49 16.57
CA LEU A 127 8.21 5.32 18.03
C LEU A 127 7.86 3.91 18.52
N GLU A 128 7.03 3.16 17.81
CA GLU A 128 6.65 1.79 18.16
C GLU A 128 7.73 0.75 17.80
N GLN A 129 8.72 1.12 17.00
CA GLN A 129 9.84 0.25 16.62
C GLN A 129 11.09 0.42 17.50
N ASP A 130 11.13 1.44 18.35
CA ASP A 130 12.18 1.67 19.35
C ASP A 130 11.86 0.89 20.67
#